data_63b885aa9ffbc8ad52c1176d565eab56
#
_entry.id   63b885aa9ffbc8ad52c1176d565eab56
#
_cell.length_a   1.000
_cell.length_b   1.000
_cell.length_c   1.000
_cell.angle_alpha   90.00
_cell.angle_beta   90.00
_cell.angle_gamma   90.00
#
_symmetry.space_group_name_H-M   'P 1'
#
loop_
_entity.id
_entity.type
_entity.pdbx_description
1 polymer ?
#
loop_
_entity_poly.entity_id
_entity_poly.type
_entity_poly.pdbx_seq_one_letter_code
_entity_poly.pdbx_strand_id
1 'polypeptide(L)'
;MKTNPSQNENENLFVNIDNLDAPSNLKEVYVPKSNNVEDEEDLPSLDRSLDSDDLMNIVSREKKIHKDNYEDPIRMYLKEIGDVKLLSRKDEEILARTIDLKYQYQNLTTELEETKTGIVTSVDLVIEVMNRINTFNSVMKNISEYYGGPKQITLNDLIQTDSHVNKIHGVYEDALIAYLSDKNNISKEEVVTQIKQISDLLGLIPVDISDFVDEKFLSLELKKFMSDKDFYNQLKIYRMIIDSNYDQILSRAELAQNHLAEANLRLVVSIAKKYIGRGLSLLDLVQEGNIGLIRAVEKFDYRKGFKFSTYATWWIRQSITRAVADQSRTIRIPVHMVEQINKILRVSRRLVQEKGVEPTSEDIGKELDMDADKVNEILKASQDPISLEAPIGEEQDLNLSDLIEDQNAESPQNSASKSLLKSQIVEVLDTLSPRERQVIELRFGINDSRPRTLEEVGSTFGVTRERIRQIEAKALRKLRHPTRSFSLKDYLSL
;
A
#
# COMPACT_ATOMS: atom_id res chain seq x y z
N MET A 1 -11.75 -12.73 -44.83
CA MET A 1 -11.15 -13.39 -43.67
C MET A 1 -10.01 -12.55 -43.20
N LYS A 2 -10.22 -11.67 -42.26
CA LYS A 2 -9.24 -10.98 -41.43
C LYS A 2 -9.95 -10.66 -40.12
N THR A 3 -9.67 -11.41 -39.10
CA THR A 3 -10.15 -11.29 -37.73
C THR A 3 -9.41 -10.16 -37.04
N ASN A 4 -10.12 -9.22 -36.49
CA ASN A 4 -9.64 -8.20 -35.56
C ASN A 4 -9.32 -8.84 -34.20
N PRO A 5 -8.19 -8.52 -33.57
CA PRO A 5 -7.98 -8.70 -32.14
C PRO A 5 -7.91 -7.33 -31.47
N SER A 6 -8.99 -6.88 -30.89
CA SER A 6 -8.99 -5.73 -29.97
C SER A 6 -10.09 -5.89 -28.94
N GLN A 7 -9.76 -6.61 -27.87
CA GLN A 7 -10.43 -6.57 -26.55
C GLN A 7 -9.68 -7.56 -25.67
N ASN A 8 -8.69 -7.05 -24.91
CA ASN A 8 -8.20 -7.61 -23.63
C ASN A 8 -6.84 -7.00 -23.28
N GLU A 9 -6.82 -5.71 -23.00
CA GLU A 9 -5.68 -5.06 -22.34
C GLU A 9 -6.20 -4.05 -21.30
N ASN A 10 -6.92 -4.53 -20.29
CA ASN A 10 -7.25 -3.71 -19.12
C ASN A 10 -7.48 -4.55 -17.86
N GLU A 11 -6.75 -5.64 -17.71
CA GLU A 11 -6.66 -6.34 -16.42
C GLU A 11 -5.19 -6.66 -16.20
N ASN A 12 -4.56 -5.97 -15.26
CA ASN A 12 -3.31 -6.22 -14.54
C ASN A 12 -2.39 -4.99 -14.48
N LEU A 13 -2.88 -3.94 -13.82
CA LEU A 13 -2.01 -2.87 -13.28
C LEU A 13 -2.20 -2.71 -11.77
N PHE A 14 -2.43 -3.83 -11.08
CA PHE A 14 -2.05 -3.94 -9.67
C PHE A 14 -0.56 -4.30 -9.67
N VAL A 15 0.29 -3.28 -9.62
CA VAL A 15 1.70 -3.45 -9.26
C VAL A 15 1.68 -4.04 -7.86
N ASN A 16 2.02 -5.31 -7.77
CA ASN A 16 2.18 -6.06 -6.55
C ASN A 16 3.16 -5.31 -5.66
N ILE A 17 2.68 -4.75 -4.55
CA ILE A 17 3.42 -3.89 -3.61
C ILE A 17 4.51 -4.70 -2.89
N ASP A 18 4.46 -6.03 -2.98
CA ASP A 18 5.39 -6.96 -2.34
C ASP A 18 6.78 -7.03 -3.00
N ASN A 19 6.98 -6.43 -4.18
CA ASN A 19 8.25 -6.46 -4.92
C ASN A 19 9.08 -5.17 -4.83
N LEU A 20 8.84 -4.29 -3.87
CA LEU A 20 9.77 -3.21 -3.54
C LEU A 20 10.75 -3.71 -2.47
N ASP A 21 11.67 -4.56 -2.87
CA ASP A 21 12.82 -4.91 -2.06
C ASP A 21 13.58 -3.63 -1.72
N ALA A 22 13.79 -3.42 -0.40
CA ALA A 22 14.80 -2.47 0.03
C ALA A 22 16.12 -2.88 -0.63
N PRO A 23 16.92 -1.93 -1.15
CA PRO A 23 18.16 -2.26 -1.82
C PRO A 23 19.01 -3.13 -0.88
N SER A 24 19.36 -4.34 -1.34
CA SER A 24 20.07 -5.38 -0.60
C SER A 24 21.49 -4.98 -0.15
N ASN A 25 21.96 -3.80 -0.53
CA ASN A 25 23.25 -3.24 -0.21
C ASN A 25 23.14 -1.96 0.60
N LEU A 26 22.83 -2.09 1.90
CA LEU A 26 22.99 -0.99 2.86
C LEU A 26 24.47 -0.67 3.20
N LYS A 27 25.44 -1.32 2.55
CA LYS A 27 26.85 -0.87 2.57
C LYS A 27 27.10 0.32 1.64
N GLU A 28 26.25 0.50 0.65
CA GLU A 28 26.15 1.71 -0.15
C GLU A 28 24.73 2.25 0.08
N VAL A 29 24.50 2.93 1.19
CA VAL A 29 23.55 4.02 1.16
C VAL A 29 24.12 4.93 0.09
N TYR A 30 23.66 4.74 -1.14
CA TYR A 30 23.85 5.70 -2.20
C TYR A 30 23.16 6.98 -1.70
N VAL A 31 23.90 7.77 -0.98
CA VAL A 31 23.67 9.19 -0.93
C VAL A 31 23.96 9.61 -2.37
N PRO A 32 22.94 9.93 -3.18
CA PRO A 32 23.22 10.51 -4.46
C PRO A 32 24.07 11.74 -4.12
N LYS A 33 25.32 11.77 -4.54
CA LYS A 33 26.08 12.99 -4.67
C LYS A 33 25.43 13.81 -5.80
N SER A 34 24.21 14.25 -5.58
CA SER A 34 23.68 15.40 -6.27
C SER A 34 24.19 16.59 -5.49
N ASN A 35 25.20 17.22 -6.04
CA ASN A 35 25.51 18.61 -5.73
C ASN A 35 24.20 19.38 -5.85
N ASN A 36 23.80 20.07 -4.78
CA ASN A 36 22.61 20.89 -4.60
C ASN A 36 21.38 20.13 -4.08
N VAL A 37 21.39 19.79 -2.79
CA VAL A 37 20.21 19.56 -1.98
C VAL A 37 20.29 20.49 -0.79
N GLU A 38 19.82 21.74 -0.99
CA GLU A 38 19.60 22.69 0.10
C GLU A 38 18.40 22.31 1.01
N ASP A 39 17.74 21.18 0.77
CA ASP A 39 16.67 20.63 1.61
C ASP A 39 17.14 19.52 2.57
N GLU A 40 18.45 19.22 2.64
CA GLU A 40 19.03 18.30 3.63
C GLU A 40 19.62 19.00 4.87
N GLU A 41 19.63 20.31 4.91
CA GLU A 41 19.93 21.07 6.12
C GLU A 41 18.73 20.99 7.06
N ASP A 42 18.87 20.21 8.10
CA ASP A 42 18.03 19.93 9.26
C ASP A 42 17.43 18.52 9.32
N LEU A 43 18.30 17.53 9.12
CA LEU A 43 18.13 16.30 9.88
C LEU A 43 18.63 16.60 11.30
N PRO A 44 17.76 16.81 12.29
CA PRO A 44 18.20 16.86 13.66
C PRO A 44 18.91 15.53 13.92
N SER A 45 20.12 15.61 14.49
CA SER A 45 20.83 14.44 14.99
C SER A 45 19.79 13.50 15.62
N LEU A 46 19.73 12.26 15.16
CA LEU A 46 18.76 11.21 15.51
C LEU A 46 18.67 10.92 17.02
N ASP A 47 19.43 11.62 17.84
CA ASP A 47 19.52 11.48 19.31
C ASP A 47 18.63 12.45 20.11
N ARG A 48 17.90 13.38 19.48
CA ARG A 48 16.93 14.20 20.22
C ARG A 48 15.61 13.47 20.31
N SER A 49 15.39 12.79 21.44
CA SER A 49 14.06 12.47 21.94
C SER A 49 13.21 13.74 21.88
N LEU A 50 12.03 13.68 21.27
CA LEU A 50 11.05 14.76 21.35
C LEU A 50 10.72 14.95 22.83
N ASP A 51 11.10 16.09 23.40
CA ASP A 51 10.68 16.45 24.74
C ASP A 51 9.19 16.78 24.72
N SER A 52 8.51 16.56 25.87
CA SER A 52 7.09 16.84 26.04
C SER A 52 6.69 18.26 25.62
N ASP A 53 7.63 19.21 25.72
CA ASP A 53 7.45 20.62 25.35
C ASP A 53 7.44 20.81 23.83
N ASP A 54 8.22 20.06 23.07
CA ASP A 54 8.18 20.06 21.59
C ASP A 54 6.86 19.54 21.04
N LEU A 55 6.32 18.49 21.68
CA LEU A 55 5.02 17.93 21.35
C LEU A 55 3.88 18.93 21.65
N MET A 56 3.96 19.65 22.78
CA MET A 56 3.00 20.69 23.14
C MET A 56 3.03 21.91 22.20
N ASN A 57 4.18 22.26 21.65
CA ASN A 57 4.32 23.33 20.67
C ASN A 57 3.68 22.98 19.31
N ILE A 58 3.69 21.72 18.90
CA ILE A 58 3.01 21.24 17.69
C ILE A 58 1.49 21.44 17.83
N VAL A 59 0.92 21.01 18.96
CA VAL A 59 -0.50 21.15 19.26
C VAL A 59 -0.94 22.61 19.34
N SER A 60 -0.05 23.50 19.83
CA SER A 60 -0.36 24.93 19.96
C SER A 60 -0.44 25.65 18.62
N ARG A 61 0.26 25.17 17.58
CA ARG A 61 0.19 25.73 16.22
C ARG A 61 -1.10 25.34 15.49
N GLU A 62 -1.63 24.14 15.70
CA GLU A 62 -2.91 23.73 15.11
C GLU A 62 -4.13 24.36 15.83
N LYS A 63 -3.98 24.77 17.11
CA LYS A 63 -5.05 25.43 17.88
C LYS A 63 -5.56 26.76 17.32
N LYS A 64 -4.86 27.40 16.40
CA LYS A 64 -5.38 28.61 15.75
C LYS A 64 -6.55 28.35 14.79
N ILE A 65 -6.85 27.07 14.49
CA ILE A 65 -7.86 26.67 13.49
C ILE A 65 -9.15 26.15 14.15
N HIS A 66 -9.12 25.54 15.36
CA HIS A 66 -10.31 25.01 16.03
C HIS A 66 -10.44 25.47 17.49
N LYS A 67 -11.54 26.17 17.76
CA LYS A 67 -11.87 26.81 19.05
C LYS A 67 -12.85 25.96 19.92
N ASP A 68 -12.80 24.61 19.88
CA ASP A 68 -13.74 23.79 20.64
C ASP A 68 -13.06 22.96 21.72
N ASN A 69 -13.68 22.98 22.92
CA ASN A 69 -13.27 22.36 24.19
C ASN A 69 -13.46 20.83 24.26
N TYR A 70 -13.42 20.10 23.15
CA TYR A 70 -13.34 18.66 23.17
C TYR A 70 -11.87 18.24 23.39
N GLU A 71 -11.64 17.18 24.15
CA GLU A 71 -10.33 16.56 24.32
C GLU A 71 -9.75 16.32 22.92
N ASP A 72 -8.73 17.08 22.57
CA ASP A 72 -8.11 17.06 21.25
C ASP A 72 -7.53 15.64 21.01
N PRO A 73 -8.04 14.87 20.03
CA PRO A 73 -7.58 13.51 19.76
C PRO A 73 -6.06 13.43 19.57
N ILE A 74 -5.45 14.51 19.04
CA ILE A 74 -4.01 14.62 18.86
C ILE A 74 -3.31 14.61 20.21
N ARG A 75 -3.83 15.35 21.21
CA ARG A 75 -3.24 15.39 22.54
C ARG A 75 -3.33 14.07 23.27
N MET A 76 -4.47 13.39 23.14
CA MET A 76 -4.66 12.08 23.75
C MET A 76 -3.65 11.09 23.16
N TYR A 77 -3.56 11.03 21.84
CA TYR A 77 -2.58 10.18 21.14
C TYR A 77 -1.13 10.49 21.55
N LEU A 78 -0.74 11.78 21.56
CA LEU A 78 0.62 12.18 21.93
C LEU A 78 0.95 11.85 23.40
N LYS A 79 -0.03 11.89 24.29
CA LYS A 79 0.14 11.48 25.69
C LYS A 79 0.36 9.97 25.80
N GLU A 80 -0.47 9.17 25.14
CA GLU A 80 -0.36 7.72 25.13
C GLU A 80 1.01 7.23 24.64
N ILE A 81 1.48 7.76 23.49
CA ILE A 81 2.80 7.38 22.96
C ILE A 81 3.96 7.91 23.83
N GLY A 82 3.71 8.97 24.62
CA GLY A 82 4.69 9.54 25.56
C GLY A 82 5.00 8.64 26.73
N ASP A 83 4.02 7.85 27.20
CA ASP A 83 4.12 6.96 28.36
C ASP A 83 4.97 5.71 28.07
N VAL A 84 5.18 5.36 26.79
CA VAL A 84 5.99 4.19 26.38
C VAL A 84 7.47 4.52 26.49
N LYS A 85 8.24 3.65 27.19
CA LYS A 85 9.69 3.81 27.35
C LYS A 85 10.44 3.58 26.05
N LEU A 86 11.47 4.39 25.82
CA LEU A 86 12.39 4.19 24.69
C LEU A 86 13.22 2.93 24.88
N LEU A 87 13.46 2.21 23.78
CA LEU A 87 14.26 0.99 23.78
C LEU A 87 15.77 1.31 23.72
N SER A 88 16.56 0.50 24.41
CA SER A 88 17.99 0.49 24.20
C SER A 88 18.35 -0.39 22.98
N ARG A 89 19.56 -0.23 22.43
CA ARG A 89 20.02 -1.07 21.31
C ARG A 89 19.92 -2.57 21.60
N LYS A 90 20.21 -2.98 22.84
CA LYS A 90 20.10 -4.39 23.25
C LYS A 90 18.65 -4.88 23.24
N ASP A 91 17.72 -4.03 23.67
CA ASP A 91 16.29 -4.36 23.65
C ASP A 91 15.78 -4.49 22.22
N GLU A 92 16.21 -3.60 21.30
CA GLU A 92 15.90 -3.71 19.87
C GLU A 92 16.39 -5.04 19.28
N GLU A 93 17.62 -5.46 19.60
CA GLU A 93 18.20 -6.73 19.16
C GLU A 93 17.42 -7.94 19.68
N ILE A 94 17.04 -7.94 20.97
CA ILE A 94 16.26 -9.04 21.59
C ILE A 94 14.87 -9.15 20.95
N LEU A 95 14.18 -8.01 20.80
CA LEU A 95 12.84 -8.00 20.18
C LEU A 95 12.91 -8.44 18.72
N ALA A 96 13.84 -7.92 17.93
CA ALA A 96 14.02 -8.28 16.54
C ALA A 96 14.35 -9.76 16.35
N ARG A 97 15.19 -10.34 17.23
CA ARG A 97 15.46 -11.77 17.24
C ARG A 97 14.21 -12.60 17.49
N THR A 98 13.39 -12.19 18.46
CA THR A 98 12.12 -12.89 18.76
C THR A 98 11.17 -12.86 17.56
N ILE A 99 11.13 -11.75 16.82
CA ILE A 99 10.34 -11.58 15.61
C ILE A 99 10.87 -12.50 14.48
N ASP A 100 12.19 -12.54 14.28
CA ASP A 100 12.82 -13.39 13.27
C ASP A 100 12.46 -14.87 13.47
N LEU A 101 12.43 -15.37 14.71
CA LEU A 101 12.06 -16.75 15.00
C LEU A 101 10.66 -17.12 14.52
N LYS A 102 9.69 -16.20 14.60
CA LYS A 102 8.33 -16.38 14.04
C LYS A 102 8.40 -16.59 12.53
N TYR A 103 9.15 -15.74 11.82
CA TYR A 103 9.26 -15.85 10.37
C TYR A 103 9.96 -17.14 9.93
N GLN A 104 11.00 -17.55 10.64
CA GLN A 104 11.69 -18.82 10.36
C GLN A 104 10.76 -20.02 10.58
N TYR A 105 10.00 -20.01 11.68
CA TYR A 105 8.99 -21.03 11.94
C TYR A 105 7.96 -21.11 10.82
N GLN A 106 7.39 -19.97 10.39
CA GLN A 106 6.40 -19.91 9.33
C GLN A 106 6.95 -20.38 7.98
N ASN A 107 8.16 -19.93 7.61
CA ASN A 107 8.80 -20.36 6.36
C ASN A 107 9.05 -21.84 6.32
N LEU A 108 9.59 -22.44 7.41
CA LEU A 108 9.82 -23.87 7.51
C LEU A 108 8.52 -24.69 7.45
N THR A 109 7.46 -24.19 8.09
CA THR A 109 6.14 -24.84 8.04
C THR A 109 5.60 -24.87 6.62
N THR A 110 5.66 -23.73 5.92
CA THR A 110 5.20 -23.62 4.52
C THR A 110 6.00 -24.54 3.59
N GLU A 111 7.34 -24.54 3.69
CA GLU A 111 8.19 -25.43 2.90
C GLU A 111 7.89 -26.92 3.15
N LEU A 112 7.60 -27.29 4.40
CA LEU A 112 7.24 -28.66 4.75
C LEU A 112 5.84 -29.05 4.23
N GLU A 113 4.89 -28.14 4.25
CA GLU A 113 3.55 -28.33 3.68
C GLU A 113 3.59 -28.53 2.16
N GLU A 114 4.49 -27.82 1.47
CA GLU A 114 4.71 -27.99 0.02
C GLU A 114 5.39 -29.32 -0.33
N THR A 115 6.29 -29.81 0.54
CA THR A 115 7.08 -31.02 0.26
C THR A 115 6.42 -32.33 0.72
N LYS A 116 5.58 -32.28 1.74
CA LYS A 116 4.90 -33.44 2.33
C LYS A 116 3.46 -33.61 1.84
N THR A 117 3.10 -34.81 1.43
CA THR A 117 1.71 -35.18 1.05
C THR A 117 0.83 -35.50 2.26
N GLY A 118 0.93 -34.73 3.37
CA GLY A 118 0.17 -34.99 4.60
C GLY A 118 0.19 -33.82 5.57
N ILE A 119 -0.54 -33.97 6.69
CA ILE A 119 -0.57 -32.92 7.74
C ILE A 119 0.82 -32.87 8.38
N VAL A 120 1.44 -31.67 8.30
CA VAL A 120 2.71 -31.38 8.97
C VAL A 120 2.48 -31.27 10.48
N THR A 121 3.26 -32.00 11.26
CA THR A 121 3.21 -31.95 12.72
C THR A 121 4.40 -31.19 13.27
N SER A 122 4.29 -30.66 14.50
CA SER A 122 5.39 -29.99 15.20
C SER A 122 6.63 -30.91 15.38
N VAL A 123 6.43 -32.21 15.49
CA VAL A 123 7.50 -33.22 15.52
C VAL A 123 8.25 -33.25 14.19
N ASP A 124 7.55 -33.13 13.07
CA ASP A 124 8.16 -33.10 11.74
C ASP A 124 9.04 -31.87 11.57
N LEU A 125 8.61 -30.71 12.13
CA LEU A 125 9.40 -29.49 12.15
C LEU A 125 10.71 -29.66 12.92
N VAL A 126 10.66 -30.21 14.14
CA VAL A 126 11.86 -30.48 14.93
C VAL A 126 12.84 -31.38 14.17
N ILE A 127 12.34 -32.44 13.54
CA ILE A 127 13.18 -33.34 12.74
C ILE A 127 13.82 -32.61 11.57
N GLU A 128 13.08 -31.77 10.86
CA GLU A 128 13.61 -31.01 9.74
C GLU A 128 14.65 -29.97 10.21
N VAL A 129 14.39 -29.27 11.32
CA VAL A 129 15.36 -28.36 11.95
C VAL A 129 16.65 -29.09 12.27
N MET A 130 16.57 -30.27 12.87
CA MET A 130 17.73 -31.10 13.18
C MET A 130 18.46 -31.59 11.93
N ASN A 131 17.72 -31.98 10.87
CA ASN A 131 18.33 -32.34 9.57
C ASN A 131 19.15 -31.20 9.01
N ARG A 132 18.61 -29.99 9.02
CA ARG A 132 19.29 -28.78 8.51
C ARG A 132 20.51 -28.43 9.37
N ILE A 133 20.39 -28.48 10.69
CA ILE A 133 21.53 -28.25 11.59
C ILE A 133 22.67 -29.20 11.30
N ASN A 134 22.36 -30.49 11.05
CA ASN A 134 23.38 -31.49 10.74
C ASN A 134 24.18 -31.16 9.46
N THR A 135 23.59 -30.47 8.48
CA THR A 135 24.32 -30.05 7.28
C THR A 135 25.43 -29.04 7.62
N PHE A 136 25.29 -28.28 8.71
CA PHE A 136 26.25 -27.28 9.17
C PHE A 136 27.22 -27.79 10.25
N ASN A 137 27.28 -29.07 10.51
CA ASN A 137 28.09 -29.66 11.58
C ASN A 137 29.56 -29.27 11.47
N SER A 138 30.15 -29.20 10.27
CA SER A 138 31.53 -28.77 10.06
C SER A 138 31.77 -27.29 10.46
N VAL A 139 30.79 -26.44 10.16
CA VAL A 139 30.87 -25.00 10.49
C VAL A 139 30.72 -24.78 11.98
N MET A 140 29.80 -25.44 12.63
CA MET A 140 29.61 -25.40 14.09
C MET A 140 30.86 -25.86 14.86
N LYS A 141 31.46 -26.95 14.38
CA LYS A 141 32.73 -27.44 14.97
C LYS A 141 33.87 -26.41 14.85
N ASN A 142 33.96 -25.75 13.69
CA ASN A 142 34.98 -24.71 13.50
C ASN A 142 34.72 -23.44 14.33
N ILE A 143 33.44 -23.09 14.58
CA ILE A 143 33.04 -21.99 15.48
C ILE A 143 33.48 -22.28 16.90
N SER A 144 33.23 -23.51 17.42
CA SER A 144 33.66 -23.88 18.75
C SER A 144 35.18 -23.91 18.90
N GLU A 145 35.89 -24.41 17.92
CA GLU A 145 37.35 -24.44 17.91
C GLU A 145 37.93 -23.03 17.95
N TYR A 146 37.32 -22.07 17.25
CA TYR A 146 37.72 -20.64 17.32
C TYR A 146 37.58 -20.04 18.72
N TYR A 147 36.51 -20.39 19.44
CA TYR A 147 36.28 -19.87 20.79
C TYR A 147 36.95 -20.75 21.89
N GLY A 148 37.75 -21.75 21.53
CA GLY A 148 38.47 -22.62 22.50
C GLY A 148 37.54 -23.59 23.24
N GLY A 149 36.38 -23.89 22.67
CA GLY A 149 35.42 -24.85 23.22
C GLY A 149 35.85 -26.31 23.08
N PRO A 150 35.10 -27.26 23.68
CA PRO A 150 35.41 -28.66 23.62
C PRO A 150 35.35 -29.17 22.16
N LYS A 151 36.19 -30.19 21.86
CA LYS A 151 36.22 -30.80 20.51
C LYS A 151 34.90 -31.45 20.08
N GLN A 152 34.05 -31.78 21.04
CA GLN A 152 32.68 -32.26 20.83
C GLN A 152 31.75 -31.24 21.49
N ILE A 153 31.00 -30.57 20.67
CA ILE A 153 29.98 -29.58 21.10
C ILE A 153 28.68 -30.33 21.28
N THR A 154 28.04 -30.12 22.41
CA THR A 154 26.66 -30.58 22.62
C THR A 154 25.69 -29.52 22.07
N LEU A 155 24.50 -29.92 21.69
CA LEU A 155 23.43 -29.01 21.31
C LEU A 155 23.08 -28.08 22.49
N ASN A 156 23.14 -28.62 23.70
CA ASN A 156 22.91 -27.91 24.94
C ASN A 156 23.94 -26.81 25.15
N ASP A 157 25.22 -27.08 24.83
CA ASP A 157 26.29 -26.05 24.87
C ASP A 157 26.02 -24.91 23.89
N LEU A 158 25.40 -25.20 22.72
CA LEU A 158 25.05 -24.22 21.72
C LEU A 158 23.80 -23.41 22.09
N ILE A 159 22.83 -24.02 22.80
CA ILE A 159 21.58 -23.38 23.19
C ILE A 159 21.67 -22.65 24.52
N GLN A 160 22.34 -23.22 25.53
CA GLN A 160 22.34 -22.73 26.93
C GLN A 160 23.55 -21.90 27.32
N THR A 161 24.69 -21.99 26.63
CA THR A 161 25.88 -21.25 27.02
C THR A 161 25.78 -19.80 26.55
N ASP A 162 25.44 -18.90 27.46
CA ASP A 162 25.30 -17.45 27.22
C ASP A 162 26.47 -16.82 26.45
N SER A 163 27.70 -17.33 26.63
CA SER A 163 28.89 -16.84 25.94
C SER A 163 28.94 -17.20 24.44
N HIS A 164 28.43 -18.38 24.05
CA HIS A 164 28.45 -18.84 22.66
C HIS A 164 27.16 -18.45 21.93
N VAL A 165 26.00 -18.53 22.58
CA VAL A 165 24.70 -18.13 22.06
C VAL A 165 24.71 -16.66 21.65
N ASN A 166 25.17 -15.76 22.50
CA ASN A 166 25.26 -14.33 22.20
C ASN A 166 26.22 -14.02 21.04
N LYS A 167 27.24 -14.86 20.81
CA LYS A 167 28.21 -14.68 19.73
C LYS A 167 27.71 -15.23 18.39
N ILE A 168 26.86 -16.25 18.41
CA ILE A 168 26.23 -16.82 17.21
C ILE A 168 25.00 -16.00 16.79
N HIS A 169 24.27 -15.44 17.75
CA HIS A 169 23.01 -14.73 17.52
C HIS A 169 23.16 -13.20 17.39
N GLY A 170 24.32 -12.63 17.74
CA GLY A 170 24.58 -11.19 17.71
C GLY A 170 25.18 -10.69 16.40
N VAL A 171 25.85 -9.53 16.49
CA VAL A 171 26.65 -8.97 15.39
C VAL A 171 27.92 -9.80 15.26
N TYR A 172 28.18 -10.33 14.06
CA TYR A 172 29.30 -11.23 13.81
C TYR A 172 30.63 -10.48 13.78
N GLU A 173 31.64 -11.05 14.46
CA GLU A 173 33.01 -10.50 14.45
C GLU A 173 33.67 -10.75 13.07
N ASP A 174 34.23 -9.72 12.48
CA ASP A 174 34.96 -9.83 11.19
C ASP A 174 36.10 -10.86 11.25
N ALA A 175 36.74 -11.02 12.41
CA ALA A 175 37.78 -12.01 12.66
C ALA A 175 37.25 -13.45 12.56
N LEU A 176 36.06 -13.73 13.10
CA LEU A 176 35.41 -15.03 13.01
C LEU A 176 35.05 -15.35 11.58
N ILE A 177 34.48 -14.37 10.84
CA ILE A 177 34.11 -14.53 9.44
C ILE A 177 35.33 -14.85 8.58
N ALA A 178 36.46 -14.13 8.81
CA ALA A 178 37.72 -14.38 8.11
C ALA A 178 38.26 -15.79 8.40
N TYR A 179 38.27 -16.20 9.67
CA TYR A 179 38.70 -17.53 10.09
C TYR A 179 37.91 -18.66 9.46
N LEU A 180 36.56 -18.55 9.46
CA LEU A 180 35.68 -19.55 8.84
C LEU A 180 35.78 -19.59 7.34
N SER A 181 35.95 -18.41 6.68
CA SER A 181 36.17 -18.30 5.24
C SER A 181 37.43 -19.04 4.81
N ASP A 182 38.54 -18.81 5.51
CA ASP A 182 39.84 -19.46 5.21
C ASP A 182 39.78 -20.99 5.47
N LYS A 183 39.11 -21.40 6.56
CA LYS A 183 39.10 -22.82 6.97
C LYS A 183 38.14 -23.66 6.10
N ASN A 184 37.04 -23.10 5.65
CA ASN A 184 36.04 -23.79 4.85
C ASN A 184 36.18 -23.54 3.33
N ASN A 185 37.09 -22.67 2.89
CA ASN A 185 37.26 -22.26 1.48
C ASN A 185 35.97 -21.70 0.85
N ILE A 186 35.22 -20.92 1.61
CA ILE A 186 33.95 -20.29 1.19
C ILE A 186 34.04 -18.77 1.26
N SER A 187 33.21 -18.06 0.48
CA SER A 187 33.17 -16.60 0.51
C SER A 187 32.70 -16.06 1.88
N LYS A 188 33.12 -14.87 2.25
CA LYS A 188 32.72 -14.23 3.52
C LYS A 188 31.20 -14.06 3.61
N GLU A 189 30.53 -13.74 2.49
CA GLU A 189 29.07 -13.58 2.41
C GLU A 189 28.35 -14.90 2.68
N GLU A 190 28.89 -15.99 2.15
CA GLU A 190 28.35 -17.32 2.32
C GLU A 190 28.52 -17.83 3.77
N VAL A 191 29.66 -17.52 4.42
CA VAL A 191 29.88 -17.76 5.87
C VAL A 191 28.83 -17.05 6.70
N VAL A 192 28.60 -15.76 6.47
CA VAL A 192 27.58 -14.98 7.20
C VAL A 192 26.19 -15.59 7.04
N THR A 193 25.86 -16.02 5.82
CA THR A 193 24.58 -16.68 5.54
C THR A 193 24.45 -18.00 6.30
N GLN A 194 25.48 -18.81 6.35
CA GLN A 194 25.49 -20.09 7.09
C GLN A 194 25.37 -19.87 8.60
N ILE A 195 26.10 -18.91 9.17
CA ILE A 195 25.99 -18.60 10.61
C ILE A 195 24.59 -18.11 10.95
N LYS A 196 23.99 -17.29 10.07
CA LYS A 196 22.60 -16.83 10.21
C LYS A 196 21.64 -18.01 10.26
N GLN A 197 21.73 -18.92 9.30
CA GLN A 197 20.87 -20.10 9.23
C GLN A 197 21.03 -20.99 10.47
N ILE A 198 22.25 -21.19 10.95
CA ILE A 198 22.51 -21.95 12.20
C ILE A 198 21.82 -21.27 13.40
N SER A 199 22.00 -19.95 13.54
CA SER A 199 21.39 -19.16 14.61
C SER A 199 19.86 -19.30 14.62
N ASP A 200 19.25 -19.18 13.46
CA ASP A 200 17.81 -19.23 13.28
C ASP A 200 17.27 -20.63 13.63
N LEU A 201 17.93 -21.68 13.13
CA LEU A 201 17.56 -23.09 13.39
C LEU A 201 17.71 -23.47 14.87
N LEU A 202 18.78 -23.04 15.53
CA LEU A 202 18.99 -23.30 16.95
C LEU A 202 17.89 -22.67 17.82
N GLY A 203 17.40 -21.49 17.45
CA GLY A 203 16.33 -20.80 18.17
C GLY A 203 14.96 -21.51 18.09
N LEU A 204 14.78 -22.41 17.12
CA LEU A 204 13.54 -23.20 16.94
C LEU A 204 13.52 -24.53 17.72
N ILE A 205 14.62 -24.95 18.32
CA ILE A 205 14.67 -26.17 19.12
C ILE A 205 14.22 -25.84 20.56
N PRO A 206 13.15 -26.50 21.06
CA PRO A 206 12.75 -26.32 22.45
C PRO A 206 13.86 -26.74 23.42
N VAL A 207 14.16 -25.87 24.40
CA VAL A 207 15.19 -26.15 25.42
C VAL A 207 14.86 -27.43 26.22
N ASP A 208 13.57 -27.68 26.48
CA ASP A 208 13.08 -28.82 27.25
C ASP A 208 13.41 -30.20 26.63
N ILE A 209 13.66 -30.24 25.30
CA ILE A 209 14.04 -31.46 24.60
C ILE A 209 15.54 -31.51 24.26
N SER A 210 16.32 -30.46 24.59
CA SER A 210 17.73 -30.38 24.24
C SER A 210 18.54 -31.53 24.84
N ASP A 211 18.32 -31.86 26.12
CA ASP A 211 19.03 -32.94 26.81
C ASP A 211 18.77 -34.31 26.17
N PHE A 212 17.51 -34.58 25.78
CA PHE A 212 17.13 -35.81 25.07
C PHE A 212 17.78 -35.88 23.68
N VAL A 213 17.88 -34.76 23.00
CA VAL A 213 18.50 -34.67 21.67
C VAL A 213 20.01 -34.77 21.77
N ASP A 214 20.67 -34.20 22.82
CA ASP A 214 22.11 -34.23 23.01
C ASP A 214 22.67 -35.63 23.18
N GLU A 215 22.02 -36.48 23.97
CA GLU A 215 22.43 -37.91 24.13
C GLU A 215 22.56 -38.61 22.79
N LYS A 216 21.75 -38.17 21.81
CA LYS A 216 21.65 -38.75 20.47
C LYS A 216 22.55 -38.00 19.46
N PHE A 217 22.73 -36.69 19.63
CA PHE A 217 23.55 -35.83 18.76
C PHE A 217 25.05 -36.16 18.87
N LEU A 218 25.50 -36.58 20.06
CA LEU A 218 26.86 -37.02 20.31
C LEU A 218 27.25 -38.31 19.61
N SER A 219 26.27 -39.15 19.25
CA SER A 219 26.51 -40.36 18.49
C SER A 219 26.60 -40.09 17.01
N LEU A 220 27.69 -39.68 16.47
CA LEU A 220 28.17 -39.40 15.08
C LEU A 220 27.38 -39.97 13.86
N GLU A 221 26.23 -40.61 14.06
CA GLU A 221 25.37 -41.28 13.07
C GLU A 221 24.01 -40.55 12.88
N LEU A 222 23.95 -39.22 12.98
CA LEU A 222 22.70 -38.45 12.85
C LEU A 222 21.86 -38.85 11.60
N LYS A 223 22.50 -39.11 10.48
CA LYS A 223 21.79 -39.53 9.25
C LYS A 223 21.06 -40.83 9.38
N LYS A 224 21.57 -41.77 10.19
CA LYS A 224 20.92 -43.05 10.50
C LYS A 224 19.76 -42.86 11.48
N PHE A 225 19.97 -41.96 12.42
CA PHE A 225 19.09 -41.71 13.55
C PHE A 225 17.73 -41.10 13.12
N MET A 226 17.76 -40.16 12.17
CA MET A 226 16.58 -39.45 11.70
C MET A 226 15.68 -40.27 10.79
N SER A 227 16.19 -41.37 10.25
CA SER A 227 15.41 -42.38 9.53
C SER A 227 14.84 -43.46 10.49
N ASP A 228 15.14 -43.36 11.79
CA ASP A 228 14.73 -44.35 12.77
C ASP A 228 13.32 -44.06 13.29
N LYS A 229 12.41 -45.03 13.10
CA LYS A 229 11.02 -44.96 13.58
C LYS A 229 10.94 -44.84 15.10
N ASP A 230 11.92 -45.37 15.83
CA ASP A 230 11.95 -45.33 17.29
C ASP A 230 12.23 -43.92 17.81
N PHE A 231 13.11 -43.18 17.16
CA PHE A 231 13.35 -41.75 17.48
C PHE A 231 12.11 -40.88 17.26
N TYR A 232 11.46 -41.06 16.13
CA TYR A 232 10.19 -40.40 15.82
C TYR A 232 9.11 -40.69 16.87
N ASN A 233 8.98 -41.95 17.29
CA ASN A 233 8.01 -42.34 18.30
C ASN A 233 8.35 -41.76 19.69
N GLN A 234 9.63 -41.64 20.02
CA GLN A 234 10.07 -41.02 21.27
C GLN A 234 9.78 -39.50 21.25
N LEU A 235 10.07 -38.78 20.16
CA LEU A 235 9.70 -37.36 20.01
C LEU A 235 8.19 -37.14 20.10
N LYS A 236 7.36 -38.07 19.67
CA LYS A 236 5.90 -37.94 19.83
C LYS A 236 5.46 -37.85 21.28
N ILE A 237 6.21 -38.40 22.22
CA ILE A 237 5.91 -38.27 23.65
C ILE A 237 6.02 -36.80 24.09
N TYR A 238 6.96 -36.10 23.52
CA TYR A 238 7.19 -34.66 23.80
C TYR A 238 6.35 -33.70 22.98
N ARG A 239 5.43 -34.22 22.12
CA ARG A 239 4.64 -33.39 21.19
C ARG A 239 3.95 -32.22 21.88
N MET A 240 3.31 -32.45 23.02
CA MET A 240 2.60 -31.33 23.73
C MET A 240 3.55 -30.23 24.18
N ILE A 241 4.78 -30.58 24.58
CA ILE A 241 5.80 -29.61 24.98
C ILE A 241 6.27 -28.83 23.73
N ILE A 242 6.50 -29.53 22.62
CA ILE A 242 6.92 -28.91 21.36
C ILE A 242 5.83 -27.97 20.84
N ASP A 243 4.55 -28.39 20.80
CA ASP A 243 3.40 -27.56 20.39
C ASP A 243 3.33 -26.29 21.28
N SER A 244 3.39 -26.46 22.62
CA SER A 244 3.36 -25.33 23.55
C SER A 244 4.53 -24.36 23.37
N ASN A 245 5.73 -24.86 23.03
CA ASN A 245 6.89 -24.02 22.76
C ASN A 245 6.70 -23.16 21.51
N TYR A 246 6.19 -23.75 20.41
CA TYR A 246 5.92 -23.00 19.19
C TYR A 246 4.80 -21.97 19.37
N ASP A 247 3.74 -22.30 20.12
CA ASP A 247 2.70 -21.34 20.49
C ASP A 247 3.27 -20.18 21.31
N GLN A 248 4.21 -20.46 22.22
CA GLN A 248 4.90 -19.42 22.98
C GLN A 248 5.80 -18.55 22.07
N ILE A 249 6.53 -19.13 21.11
CA ILE A 249 7.33 -18.37 20.15
C ILE A 249 6.45 -17.41 19.37
N LEU A 250 5.31 -17.87 18.85
CA LEU A 250 4.37 -17.05 18.11
C LEU A 250 3.81 -15.90 18.95
N SER A 251 3.32 -16.20 20.16
CA SER A 251 2.77 -15.21 21.08
C SER A 251 3.80 -14.16 21.52
N ARG A 252 5.02 -14.60 21.85
CA ARG A 252 6.12 -13.68 22.23
C ARG A 252 6.53 -12.80 21.05
N ALA A 253 6.54 -13.34 19.83
CA ALA A 253 6.88 -12.56 18.65
C ALA A 253 5.83 -11.49 18.32
N GLU A 254 4.54 -11.77 18.51
CA GLU A 254 3.48 -10.75 18.37
C GLU A 254 3.61 -9.63 19.40
N LEU A 255 3.85 -9.99 20.65
CA LEU A 255 4.12 -9.00 21.71
C LEU A 255 5.39 -8.19 21.41
N ALA A 256 6.44 -8.82 20.89
CA ALA A 256 7.67 -8.14 20.49
C ALA A 256 7.46 -7.19 19.31
N GLN A 257 6.67 -7.58 18.30
CA GLN A 257 6.31 -6.71 17.17
C GLN A 257 5.58 -5.47 17.65
N ASN A 258 4.56 -5.65 18.50
CA ASN A 258 3.78 -4.55 19.04
C ASN A 258 4.67 -3.62 19.89
N HIS A 259 5.48 -4.17 20.80
CA HIS A 259 6.35 -3.39 21.65
C HIS A 259 7.40 -2.61 20.86
N LEU A 260 8.02 -3.22 19.84
CA LEU A 260 8.99 -2.53 18.97
C LEU A 260 8.31 -1.41 18.17
N ALA A 261 7.08 -1.61 17.71
CA ALA A 261 6.31 -0.58 17.03
C ALA A 261 5.91 0.56 17.99
N GLU A 262 5.31 0.25 19.15
CA GLU A 262 4.84 1.21 20.14
C GLU A 262 5.96 2.14 20.63
N ALA A 263 7.13 1.57 20.95
CA ALA A 263 8.29 2.34 21.42
C ALA A 263 8.83 3.32 20.35
N ASN A 264 8.51 3.10 19.05
CA ASN A 264 8.96 3.93 17.95
C ASN A 264 7.88 4.82 17.33
N LEU A 265 6.67 4.89 17.90
CA LEU A 265 5.60 5.80 17.43
C LEU A 265 6.03 7.28 17.49
N ARG A 266 6.83 7.66 18.48
CA ARG A 266 7.39 9.02 18.61
C ARG A 266 8.27 9.39 17.40
N LEU A 267 9.00 8.43 16.83
CA LEU A 267 9.79 8.64 15.62
C LEU A 267 8.88 8.97 14.42
N VAL A 268 7.75 8.27 14.29
CA VAL A 268 6.76 8.54 13.23
C VAL A 268 6.26 9.98 13.30
N VAL A 269 5.85 10.45 14.50
CA VAL A 269 5.37 11.83 14.70
C VAL A 269 6.45 12.84 14.33
N SER A 270 7.72 12.59 14.69
CA SER A 270 8.84 13.48 14.37
C SER A 270 9.07 13.66 12.86
N ILE A 271 8.77 12.62 12.09
CA ILE A 271 8.87 12.65 10.63
C ILE A 271 7.61 13.25 10.01
N ALA A 272 6.42 12.83 10.45
CA ALA A 272 5.12 13.27 9.93
C ALA A 272 4.93 14.80 10.05
N LYS A 273 5.41 15.42 11.13
CA LYS A 273 5.32 16.87 11.33
C LYS A 273 5.96 17.69 10.20
N LYS A 274 6.93 17.16 9.47
CA LYS A 274 7.57 17.82 8.33
C LYS A 274 6.69 17.86 7.08
N TYR A 275 5.61 17.08 7.07
CA TYR A 275 4.66 16.97 5.96
C TYR A 275 3.33 17.70 6.21
N ILE A 276 3.19 18.39 7.34
CA ILE A 276 2.02 19.23 7.65
C ILE A 276 1.84 20.30 6.56
N GLY A 277 0.58 20.56 6.19
CA GLY A 277 0.24 21.55 5.16
C GLY A 277 0.36 21.05 3.71
N ARG A 278 0.55 19.73 3.50
CA ARG A 278 0.63 19.13 2.16
C ARG A 278 -0.67 18.42 1.74
N GLY A 279 -1.82 18.81 2.31
CA GLY A 279 -3.14 18.33 1.91
C GLY A 279 -3.72 17.18 2.76
N LEU A 280 -2.96 16.64 3.73
CA LEU A 280 -3.43 15.65 4.70
C LEU A 280 -3.37 16.20 6.12
N SER A 281 -4.26 15.72 7.01
CA SER A 281 -4.21 16.04 8.43
C SER A 281 -2.99 15.40 9.11
N LEU A 282 -2.54 15.95 10.26
CA LEU A 282 -1.42 15.36 11.00
C LEU A 282 -1.69 13.92 11.42
N LEU A 283 -2.92 13.61 11.86
CA LEU A 283 -3.27 12.24 12.28
C LEU A 283 -3.23 11.26 11.11
N ASP A 284 -3.69 11.65 9.91
CA ASP A 284 -3.60 10.81 8.72
C ASP A 284 -2.14 10.55 8.32
N LEU A 285 -1.30 11.61 8.35
CA LEU A 285 0.14 11.47 8.10
C LEU A 285 0.81 10.53 9.09
N VAL A 286 0.42 10.60 10.37
CA VAL A 286 0.93 9.72 11.41
C VAL A 286 0.46 8.28 11.18
N GLN A 287 -0.80 8.05 10.83
CA GLN A 287 -1.30 6.69 10.58
C GLN A 287 -0.63 6.05 9.35
N GLU A 288 -0.47 6.80 8.27
CA GLU A 288 0.29 6.31 7.11
C GLU A 288 1.78 6.05 7.46
N GLY A 289 2.36 6.89 8.30
CA GLY A 289 3.68 6.67 8.86
C GLY A 289 3.76 5.41 9.74
N ASN A 290 2.73 5.13 10.55
CA ASN A 290 2.64 3.92 11.38
C ASN A 290 2.57 2.65 10.51
N ILE A 291 1.87 2.68 9.37
CA ILE A 291 1.88 1.59 8.39
C ILE A 291 3.30 1.36 7.87
N GLY A 292 4.03 2.42 7.56
CA GLY A 292 5.45 2.34 7.20
C GLY A 292 6.32 1.77 8.31
N LEU A 293 6.08 2.15 9.56
CA LEU A 293 6.79 1.63 10.73
C LEU A 293 6.56 0.12 10.92
N ILE A 294 5.32 -0.36 10.79
CA ILE A 294 4.99 -1.79 10.89
C ILE A 294 5.77 -2.59 9.84
N ARG A 295 5.81 -2.12 8.59
CA ARG A 295 6.62 -2.76 7.54
C ARG A 295 8.11 -2.74 7.86
N ALA A 296 8.60 -1.68 8.50
CA ALA A 296 9.99 -1.62 8.95
C ALA A 296 10.27 -2.66 10.04
N VAL A 297 9.36 -2.86 11.00
CA VAL A 297 9.47 -3.89 12.04
C VAL A 297 9.54 -5.28 11.44
N GLU A 298 8.71 -5.57 10.44
CA GLU A 298 8.68 -6.87 9.76
C GLU A 298 9.98 -7.19 8.99
N LYS A 299 10.61 -6.17 8.38
CA LYS A 299 11.79 -6.35 7.51
C LYS A 299 13.12 -5.96 8.18
N PHE A 300 13.11 -5.66 9.47
CA PHE A 300 14.32 -5.23 10.19
C PHE A 300 15.27 -6.39 10.45
N ASP A 301 16.53 -6.25 10.01
CA ASP A 301 17.61 -7.20 10.29
C ASP A 301 18.63 -6.59 11.27
N TYR A 302 18.54 -6.97 12.54
CA TYR A 302 19.41 -6.47 13.62
C TYR A 302 20.87 -6.87 13.43
N ARG A 303 21.17 -7.96 12.68
CA ARG A 303 22.52 -8.49 12.45
C ARG A 303 23.40 -7.55 11.65
N LYS A 304 22.78 -6.63 10.90
CA LYS A 304 23.48 -5.56 10.15
C LYS A 304 24.12 -4.51 11.06
N GLY A 305 23.86 -4.51 12.36
CA GLY A 305 24.48 -3.64 13.35
C GLY A 305 24.01 -2.19 13.35
N PHE A 306 23.02 -1.82 12.54
CA PHE A 306 22.41 -0.48 12.51
C PHE A 306 21.30 -0.37 13.55
N LYS A 307 21.06 0.85 14.07
CA LYS A 307 19.89 1.14 14.91
C LYS A 307 18.60 0.98 14.11
N PHE A 308 17.54 0.48 14.75
CA PHE A 308 16.22 0.34 14.13
C PHE A 308 15.71 1.66 13.52
N SER A 309 15.90 2.78 14.23
CA SER A 309 15.48 4.11 13.79
C SER A 309 16.03 4.52 12.41
N THR A 310 17.28 4.12 12.09
CA THR A 310 17.91 4.43 10.78
C THR A 310 17.15 3.73 9.64
N TYR A 311 16.78 2.48 9.84
CA TYR A 311 16.04 1.69 8.86
C TYR A 311 14.56 2.13 8.77
N ALA A 312 13.91 2.30 9.92
CA ALA A 312 12.50 2.70 10.00
C ALA A 312 12.23 4.08 9.37
N THR A 313 13.15 5.02 9.50
CA THR A 313 13.01 6.37 8.91
C THR A 313 12.76 6.31 7.41
N TRP A 314 13.43 5.40 6.69
CA TRP A 314 13.24 5.23 5.25
C TRP A 314 11.81 4.75 4.93
N TRP A 315 11.32 3.71 5.62
CA TRP A 315 9.98 3.16 5.40
C TRP A 315 8.86 4.14 5.78
N ILE A 316 9.02 4.83 6.92
CA ILE A 316 8.08 5.85 7.37
C ILE A 316 7.98 6.97 6.35
N ARG A 317 9.13 7.50 5.90
CA ARG A 317 9.18 8.56 4.89
C ARG A 317 8.54 8.12 3.57
N GLN A 318 8.86 6.92 3.10
CA GLN A 318 8.31 6.36 1.88
C GLN A 318 6.78 6.22 1.95
N SER A 319 6.26 5.69 3.07
CA SER A 319 4.82 5.55 3.27
C SER A 319 4.11 6.90 3.28
N ILE A 320 4.61 7.87 4.07
CA ILE A 320 4.03 9.22 4.15
C ILE A 320 4.08 9.93 2.78
N THR A 321 5.22 9.89 2.08
CA THR A 321 5.36 10.56 0.78
C THR A 321 4.40 9.95 -0.24
N ARG A 322 4.25 8.64 -0.24
CA ARG A 322 3.32 7.94 -1.11
C ARG A 322 1.86 8.29 -0.78
N ALA A 323 1.50 8.30 0.51
CA ALA A 323 0.16 8.68 0.95
C ALA A 323 -0.18 10.13 0.55
N VAL A 324 0.75 11.06 0.71
CA VAL A 324 0.58 12.45 0.24
C VAL A 324 0.36 12.49 -1.27
N ALA A 325 1.12 11.73 -2.07
CA ALA A 325 0.93 11.70 -3.51
C ALA A 325 -0.44 11.12 -3.91
N ASP A 326 -0.91 10.10 -3.21
CA ASP A 326 -2.12 9.35 -3.55
C ASP A 326 -3.42 9.98 -3.01
N GLN A 327 -3.39 10.68 -1.89
CA GLN A 327 -4.59 11.06 -1.12
C GLN A 327 -4.73 12.58 -0.87
N SER A 328 -3.69 13.39 -1.09
CA SER A 328 -3.72 14.83 -0.74
C SER A 328 -4.63 15.66 -1.63
N ARG A 329 -4.96 15.19 -2.83
CA ARG A 329 -5.72 15.94 -3.84
C ARG A 329 -7.15 15.47 -3.94
N THR A 330 -8.09 16.38 -4.12
CA THR A 330 -9.51 16.09 -4.37
C THR A 330 -9.67 15.25 -5.64
N ILE A 331 -8.92 15.57 -6.70
CA ILE A 331 -8.84 14.78 -7.92
C ILE A 331 -7.49 14.07 -7.88
N ARG A 332 -7.53 12.73 -7.72
CA ARG A 332 -6.33 11.90 -7.62
C ARG A 332 -5.48 11.99 -8.89
N ILE A 333 -4.19 12.15 -8.71
CA ILE A 333 -3.17 12.15 -9.77
C ILE A 333 -2.22 10.95 -9.54
N PRO A 334 -1.85 10.19 -10.59
CA PRO A 334 -0.89 9.10 -10.46
C PRO A 334 0.48 9.55 -9.89
N VAL A 335 1.14 8.69 -9.11
CA VAL A 335 2.40 9.02 -8.41
C VAL A 335 3.48 9.55 -9.37
N HIS A 336 3.66 8.92 -10.54
CA HIS A 336 4.66 9.36 -11.52
C HIS A 336 4.39 10.79 -12.05
N MET A 337 3.12 11.22 -12.15
CA MET A 337 2.77 12.58 -12.52
C MET A 337 3.05 13.56 -11.39
N VAL A 338 2.81 13.18 -10.13
CA VAL A 338 3.20 14.00 -8.96
C VAL A 338 4.72 14.20 -8.91
N GLU A 339 5.50 13.16 -9.22
CA GLU A 339 6.96 13.27 -9.32
C GLU A 339 7.40 14.24 -10.43
N GLN A 340 6.74 14.20 -11.59
CA GLN A 340 7.02 15.14 -12.69
C GLN A 340 6.65 16.58 -12.30
N ILE A 341 5.49 16.80 -11.68
CA ILE A 341 5.08 18.10 -11.15
C ILE A 341 6.14 18.64 -10.17
N ASN A 342 6.58 17.80 -9.22
CA ASN A 342 7.60 18.20 -8.25
C ASN A 342 8.95 18.53 -8.91
N LYS A 343 9.35 17.82 -9.97
CA LYS A 343 10.55 18.13 -10.75
C LYS A 343 10.42 19.50 -11.43
N ILE A 344 9.30 19.76 -12.09
CA ILE A 344 9.01 21.03 -12.76
C ILE A 344 9.02 22.18 -11.75
N LEU A 345 8.34 22.05 -10.62
CA LEU A 345 8.29 23.07 -9.58
C LEU A 345 9.67 23.36 -8.96
N ARG A 346 10.52 22.33 -8.79
CA ARG A 346 11.89 22.50 -8.28
C ARG A 346 12.75 23.28 -9.28
N VAL A 347 12.70 22.90 -10.56
CA VAL A 347 13.45 23.59 -11.62
C VAL A 347 12.94 25.03 -11.78
N SER A 348 11.63 25.24 -11.75
CA SER A 348 11.03 26.56 -11.81
C SER A 348 11.55 27.47 -10.69
N ARG A 349 11.55 27.00 -9.42
CA ARG A 349 12.09 27.76 -8.29
C ARG A 349 13.57 28.10 -8.46
N ARG A 350 14.38 27.14 -8.92
CA ARG A 350 15.79 27.35 -9.19
C ARG A 350 16.00 28.44 -10.27
N LEU A 351 15.26 28.34 -11.37
CA LEU A 351 15.37 29.32 -12.46
C LEU A 351 14.89 30.73 -12.03
N VAL A 352 13.86 30.83 -11.18
CA VAL A 352 13.44 32.09 -10.57
C VAL A 352 14.59 32.69 -9.73
N GLN A 353 15.28 31.89 -8.94
CA GLN A 353 16.39 32.33 -8.12
C GLN A 353 17.60 32.77 -8.96
N GLU A 354 17.89 32.08 -10.08
CA GLU A 354 18.99 32.40 -10.97
C GLU A 354 18.71 33.64 -11.86
N LYS A 355 17.50 33.70 -12.44
CA LYS A 355 17.12 34.72 -13.44
C LYS A 355 16.39 35.93 -12.85
N GLY A 356 15.80 35.80 -11.63
CA GLY A 356 14.98 36.83 -11.00
C GLY A 356 13.61 37.09 -11.65
N VAL A 357 13.23 36.26 -12.63
CA VAL A 357 11.97 36.36 -13.39
C VAL A 357 11.34 34.95 -13.49
N GLU A 358 10.01 34.88 -13.54
CA GLU A 358 9.31 33.61 -13.74
C GLU A 358 9.72 32.95 -15.07
N PRO A 359 10.16 31.68 -15.04
CA PRO A 359 10.61 30.98 -16.23
C PRO A 359 9.42 30.59 -17.13
N THR A 360 9.64 30.63 -18.43
CA THR A 360 8.68 30.15 -19.42
C THR A 360 8.68 28.62 -19.48
N SER A 361 7.61 28.02 -20.03
CA SER A 361 7.53 26.55 -20.24
C SER A 361 8.67 26.04 -21.14
N GLU A 362 9.18 26.90 -22.06
CA GLU A 362 10.34 26.59 -22.90
C GLU A 362 11.66 26.53 -22.09
N ASP A 363 11.84 27.45 -21.13
CA ASP A 363 13.02 27.47 -20.26
C ASP A 363 13.06 26.22 -19.36
N ILE A 364 11.92 25.86 -18.79
CA ILE A 364 11.77 24.65 -17.97
C ILE A 364 11.98 23.40 -18.83
N GLY A 365 11.39 23.38 -20.03
CA GLY A 365 11.53 22.26 -20.98
C GLY A 365 12.98 22.01 -21.39
N LYS A 366 13.76 23.04 -21.65
CA LYS A 366 15.20 22.94 -21.99
C LYS A 366 16.02 22.33 -20.85
N GLU A 367 15.69 22.69 -19.61
CA GLU A 367 16.41 22.20 -18.43
C GLU A 367 16.07 20.73 -18.08
N LEU A 368 14.83 20.30 -18.37
CA LEU A 368 14.34 18.94 -18.10
C LEU A 368 14.41 18.00 -19.31
N ASP A 369 14.91 18.49 -20.47
CA ASP A 369 14.88 17.76 -21.75
C ASP A 369 13.46 17.30 -22.12
N MET A 370 12.48 18.21 -21.98
CA MET A 370 11.05 17.97 -22.24
C MET A 370 10.51 19.01 -23.20
N ASP A 371 9.49 18.62 -23.97
CA ASP A 371 8.76 19.55 -24.86
C ASP A 371 7.94 20.56 -24.02
N ALA A 372 7.90 21.80 -24.48
CA ALA A 372 7.17 22.90 -23.82
C ALA A 372 5.67 22.60 -23.71
N ASP A 373 5.07 21.96 -24.70
CA ASP A 373 3.65 21.58 -24.66
C ASP A 373 3.39 20.56 -23.54
N LYS A 374 4.28 19.61 -23.35
CA LYS A 374 4.19 18.63 -22.26
C LYS A 374 4.35 19.26 -20.89
N VAL A 375 5.24 20.25 -20.74
CA VAL A 375 5.37 21.04 -19.50
C VAL A 375 4.05 21.76 -19.19
N ASN A 376 3.43 22.39 -20.21
CA ASN A 376 2.14 23.07 -20.06
C ASN A 376 1.00 22.11 -19.66
N GLU A 377 0.96 20.91 -20.24
CA GLU A 377 -0.02 19.87 -19.89
C GLU A 377 0.13 19.45 -18.41
N ILE A 378 1.36 19.21 -17.95
CA ILE A 378 1.64 18.83 -16.56
C ILE A 378 1.29 19.97 -15.60
N LEU A 379 1.59 21.23 -15.94
CA LEU A 379 1.22 22.39 -15.13
C LEU A 379 -0.31 22.57 -15.04
N LYS A 380 -1.05 22.34 -16.11
CA LYS A 380 -2.52 22.34 -16.09
C LYS A 380 -3.07 21.25 -15.17
N ALA A 381 -2.50 20.03 -15.25
CA ALA A 381 -2.90 18.93 -14.38
C ALA A 381 -2.55 19.17 -12.90
N SER A 382 -1.59 20.05 -12.62
CA SER A 382 -1.15 20.42 -11.27
C SER A 382 -2.10 21.36 -10.54
N GLN A 383 -3.06 22.01 -11.22
CA GLN A 383 -3.97 22.98 -10.62
C GLN A 383 -4.96 22.32 -9.67
N ASP A 384 -5.16 22.94 -8.51
CA ASP A 384 -6.14 22.50 -7.53
C ASP A 384 -7.55 23.04 -7.87
N PRO A 385 -8.63 22.29 -7.62
CA PRO A 385 -10.00 22.79 -7.80
C PRO A 385 -10.32 23.89 -6.80
N ILE A 386 -11.12 24.85 -7.24
CA ILE A 386 -11.60 25.96 -6.40
C ILE A 386 -12.94 25.54 -5.76
N SER A 387 -13.14 25.88 -4.49
CA SER A 387 -14.41 25.60 -3.80
C SER A 387 -15.57 26.36 -4.42
N LEU A 388 -16.71 25.71 -4.61
CA LEU A 388 -17.95 26.35 -5.06
C LEU A 388 -18.51 27.33 -4.02
N GLU A 389 -18.18 27.14 -2.74
CA GLU A 389 -18.57 28.02 -1.64
C GLU A 389 -17.61 29.21 -1.44
N ALA A 390 -16.62 29.38 -2.36
CA ALA A 390 -15.72 30.52 -2.29
C ALA A 390 -16.52 31.81 -2.47
N PRO A 391 -16.41 32.78 -1.51
CA PRO A 391 -17.12 34.04 -1.60
C PRO A 391 -16.55 34.91 -2.72
N ILE A 392 -17.44 35.59 -3.46
CA ILE A 392 -17.08 36.50 -4.53
C ILE A 392 -17.54 37.91 -4.18
N GLY A 393 -16.66 38.90 -4.38
CA GLY A 393 -16.95 40.28 -4.12
C GLY A 393 -16.59 40.76 -2.70
N GLU A 394 -16.69 42.07 -2.44
CA GLU A 394 -16.29 42.68 -1.18
C GLU A 394 -17.33 42.41 -0.05
N GLU A 395 -18.61 42.26 -0.41
CA GLU A 395 -19.72 42.06 0.55
C GLU A 395 -19.93 40.59 0.96
N GLN A 396 -19.25 39.65 0.34
CA GLN A 396 -19.30 38.17 0.63
C GLN A 396 -20.69 37.53 0.56
N ASP A 397 -21.67 38.22 -0.04
CA ASP A 397 -23.07 37.74 -0.13
C ASP A 397 -23.29 36.73 -1.26
N LEU A 398 -22.34 36.59 -2.21
CA LEU A 398 -22.40 35.68 -3.35
C LEU A 398 -21.28 34.65 -3.31
N ASN A 399 -21.66 33.40 -3.59
CA ASN A 399 -20.73 32.29 -3.76
C ASN A 399 -20.45 32.01 -5.22
N LEU A 400 -19.34 31.33 -5.53
CA LEU A 400 -19.01 30.92 -6.90
C LEU A 400 -20.11 30.06 -7.52
N SER A 401 -20.78 29.23 -6.70
CA SER A 401 -21.91 28.37 -7.14
C SER A 401 -23.07 29.17 -7.75
N ASP A 402 -23.30 30.39 -7.26
CA ASP A 402 -24.43 31.22 -7.71
C ASP A 402 -24.22 31.82 -9.11
N LEU A 403 -22.96 31.87 -9.57
CA LEU A 403 -22.58 32.36 -10.90
C LEU A 403 -22.50 31.27 -11.97
N ILE A 404 -22.55 30.00 -11.57
CA ILE A 404 -22.45 28.88 -12.52
C ILE A 404 -23.83 28.56 -13.09
N GLU A 405 -23.98 28.79 -14.42
CA GLU A 405 -25.23 28.50 -15.14
C GLU A 405 -25.47 27.00 -15.30
N ASP A 406 -26.70 26.55 -15.04
CA ASP A 406 -27.13 25.19 -15.37
C ASP A 406 -27.40 25.06 -16.86
N GLN A 407 -26.46 24.49 -17.60
CA GLN A 407 -26.57 24.27 -19.04
C GLN A 407 -27.68 23.24 -19.44
N ASN A 408 -28.14 22.44 -18.47
CA ASN A 408 -29.21 21.45 -18.73
C ASN A 408 -30.61 22.02 -18.46
N ALA A 409 -30.72 23.16 -17.83
CA ALA A 409 -32.02 23.81 -17.62
C ALA A 409 -32.61 24.27 -18.96
N GLU A 410 -33.81 23.79 -19.26
CA GLU A 410 -34.54 24.23 -20.46
C GLU A 410 -34.94 25.70 -20.31
N SER A 411 -34.60 26.52 -21.27
CA SER A 411 -35.08 27.90 -21.28
C SER A 411 -36.61 27.96 -21.28
N PRO A 412 -37.25 28.90 -20.60
CA PRO A 412 -38.71 29.04 -20.58
C PRO A 412 -39.32 29.12 -22.01
N GLN A 413 -38.61 29.74 -22.95
CA GLN A 413 -38.99 29.84 -24.34
C GLN A 413 -39.02 28.46 -25.02
N ASN A 414 -38.00 27.63 -24.81
CA ASN A 414 -37.97 26.28 -25.38
C ASN A 414 -39.03 25.37 -24.77
N SER A 415 -39.28 25.49 -23.46
CA SER A 415 -40.34 24.75 -22.77
C SER A 415 -41.73 25.14 -23.27
N ALA A 416 -41.98 26.46 -23.47
CA ALA A 416 -43.22 26.93 -24.06
C ALA A 416 -43.42 26.43 -25.51
N SER A 417 -42.35 26.49 -26.32
CA SER A 417 -42.38 26.02 -27.72
C SER A 417 -42.65 24.50 -27.78
N LYS A 418 -42.06 23.69 -26.91
CA LYS A 418 -42.35 22.26 -26.81
C LYS A 418 -43.78 21.98 -26.38
N SER A 419 -44.32 22.76 -25.44
CA SER A 419 -45.73 22.63 -25.01
C SER A 419 -46.70 22.95 -26.12
N LEU A 420 -46.44 24.01 -26.87
CA LEU A 420 -47.24 24.38 -28.06
C LEU A 420 -47.15 23.31 -29.14
N LEU A 421 -45.96 22.81 -29.46
CA LEU A 421 -45.76 21.71 -30.38
C LEU A 421 -46.55 20.47 -29.97
N LYS A 422 -46.51 20.09 -28.68
CA LYS A 422 -47.28 18.96 -28.16
C LYS A 422 -48.80 19.15 -28.38
N SER A 423 -49.31 20.34 -28.11
CA SER A 423 -50.72 20.67 -28.33
C SER A 423 -51.10 20.57 -29.80
N GLN A 424 -50.26 21.11 -30.71
CA GLN A 424 -50.51 21.02 -32.16
C GLN A 424 -50.40 19.59 -32.70
N ILE A 425 -49.47 18.77 -32.16
CA ILE A 425 -49.40 17.35 -32.52
C ILE A 425 -50.72 16.64 -32.15
N VAL A 426 -51.27 16.90 -30.96
CA VAL A 426 -52.56 16.32 -30.54
C VAL A 426 -53.68 16.76 -31.48
N GLU A 427 -53.76 18.04 -31.82
CA GLU A 427 -54.76 18.57 -32.78
C GLU A 427 -54.66 17.91 -34.15
N VAL A 428 -53.46 17.75 -34.69
CA VAL A 428 -53.22 17.05 -35.96
C VAL A 428 -53.57 15.56 -35.84
N LEU A 429 -53.34 14.90 -34.75
CA LEU A 429 -53.68 13.51 -34.49
C LEU A 429 -55.24 13.32 -34.43
N ASP A 430 -55.99 14.33 -33.94
CA ASP A 430 -57.45 14.31 -33.90
C ASP A 430 -58.10 14.25 -35.30
N THR A 431 -57.37 14.60 -36.36
CA THR A 431 -57.80 14.46 -37.73
C THR A 431 -57.71 13.01 -38.25
N LEU A 432 -57.13 12.09 -37.55
CA LEU A 432 -57.00 10.66 -37.83
C LEU A 432 -58.23 9.89 -37.33
N SER A 433 -58.45 8.67 -37.85
CA SER A 433 -59.42 7.78 -37.19
C SER A 433 -59.00 7.41 -35.80
N PRO A 434 -59.95 7.14 -34.87
CA PRO A 434 -59.60 6.83 -33.48
C PRO A 434 -58.59 5.68 -33.35
N ARG A 435 -58.63 4.69 -34.19
CA ARG A 435 -57.82 3.54 -34.24
C ARG A 435 -56.37 3.86 -34.75
N GLU A 436 -56.27 4.70 -35.79
CA GLU A 436 -54.98 5.18 -36.30
C GLU A 436 -54.28 6.11 -35.30
N ARG A 437 -55.02 6.97 -34.61
CA ARG A 437 -54.55 7.83 -33.57
C ARG A 437 -53.93 7.03 -32.40
N GLN A 438 -54.68 6.10 -31.83
CA GLN A 438 -54.20 5.28 -30.71
C GLN A 438 -52.98 4.47 -31.06
N VAL A 439 -52.87 3.93 -32.28
CA VAL A 439 -51.67 3.22 -32.73
C VAL A 439 -50.46 4.14 -32.77
N ILE A 440 -50.60 5.39 -33.29
CA ILE A 440 -49.50 6.36 -33.30
C ILE A 440 -49.14 6.80 -31.89
N GLU A 441 -50.11 7.13 -31.03
CA GLU A 441 -49.86 7.54 -29.64
C GLU A 441 -49.08 6.49 -28.85
N LEU A 442 -49.47 5.21 -28.94
CA LEU A 442 -48.78 4.12 -28.26
C LEU A 442 -47.39 3.82 -28.86
N ARG A 443 -47.30 3.89 -30.20
CA ARG A 443 -46.05 3.59 -30.89
C ARG A 443 -44.95 4.59 -30.59
N PHE A 444 -45.29 5.88 -30.57
CA PHE A 444 -44.33 6.97 -30.32
C PHE A 444 -44.33 7.45 -28.85
N GLY A 445 -45.21 6.95 -28.00
CA GLY A 445 -45.26 7.31 -26.59
C GLY A 445 -45.64 8.78 -26.37
N ILE A 446 -46.54 9.35 -27.16
CA ILE A 446 -46.86 10.79 -27.12
C ILE A 446 -47.49 11.20 -25.78
N ASN A 447 -48.32 10.32 -25.18
CA ASN A 447 -49.00 10.58 -23.90
C ASN A 447 -48.20 10.14 -22.68
N ASP A 448 -47.57 8.99 -22.75
CA ASP A 448 -46.88 8.35 -21.62
C ASP A 448 -45.34 8.40 -21.70
N SER A 449 -44.81 9.09 -22.71
CA SER A 449 -43.37 9.21 -22.99
C SER A 449 -42.64 7.85 -23.15
N ARG A 450 -43.40 6.76 -23.36
CA ARG A 450 -42.85 5.40 -23.52
C ARG A 450 -43.19 4.85 -24.93
N PRO A 451 -42.25 4.88 -25.89
CA PRO A 451 -42.46 4.29 -27.20
C PRO A 451 -42.56 2.75 -27.08
N ARG A 452 -43.57 2.16 -27.78
CA ARG A 452 -43.82 0.72 -27.77
C ARG A 452 -43.41 0.08 -29.09
N THR A 453 -43.05 -1.19 -29.03
CA THR A 453 -42.78 -1.97 -30.26
C THR A 453 -44.06 -2.32 -31.03
N LEU A 454 -43.93 -2.66 -32.30
CA LEU A 454 -45.11 -3.06 -33.14
C LEU A 454 -45.81 -4.34 -32.59
N GLU A 455 -45.05 -5.19 -31.89
CA GLU A 455 -45.57 -6.41 -31.25
C GLU A 455 -46.39 -6.09 -30.00
N GLU A 456 -45.89 -5.21 -29.15
CA GLU A 456 -46.60 -4.74 -27.95
C GLU A 456 -47.89 -4.02 -28.31
N VAL A 457 -47.83 -3.13 -29.31
CA VAL A 457 -49.03 -2.46 -29.81
C VAL A 457 -49.99 -3.49 -30.44
N GLY A 458 -49.47 -4.48 -31.17
CA GLY A 458 -50.25 -5.58 -31.73
C GLY A 458 -50.98 -6.39 -30.67
N SER A 459 -50.30 -6.73 -29.58
CA SER A 459 -50.90 -7.44 -28.46
C SER A 459 -52.02 -6.65 -27.77
N THR A 460 -51.85 -5.33 -27.63
CA THR A 460 -52.86 -4.43 -27.04
C THR A 460 -54.15 -4.37 -27.87
N PHE A 461 -54.04 -4.42 -29.21
CA PHE A 461 -55.20 -4.37 -30.13
C PHE A 461 -55.67 -5.74 -30.59
N GLY A 462 -55.07 -6.84 -30.18
CA GLY A 462 -55.41 -8.20 -30.59
C GLY A 462 -55.18 -8.47 -32.09
N VAL A 463 -54.18 -7.83 -32.73
CA VAL A 463 -53.87 -7.94 -34.14
C VAL A 463 -52.37 -8.24 -34.37
N THR A 464 -52.07 -8.76 -35.57
CA THR A 464 -50.71 -9.12 -35.93
C THR A 464 -49.80 -7.88 -36.08
N ARG A 465 -48.49 -8.05 -35.81
CA ARG A 465 -47.44 -7.04 -36.00
C ARG A 465 -47.53 -6.36 -37.38
N GLU A 466 -47.75 -7.14 -38.45
CA GLU A 466 -47.82 -6.63 -39.81
C GLU A 466 -49.07 -5.74 -40.01
N ARG A 467 -50.17 -6.07 -39.35
CA ARG A 467 -51.39 -5.24 -39.41
C ARG A 467 -51.17 -3.87 -38.73
N ILE A 468 -50.46 -3.82 -37.61
CA ILE A 468 -50.09 -2.55 -36.97
C ILE A 468 -49.16 -1.74 -37.87
N ARG A 469 -48.18 -2.37 -38.52
CA ARG A 469 -47.27 -1.72 -39.47
C ARG A 469 -48.04 -1.08 -40.65
N GLN A 470 -49.06 -1.76 -41.16
CA GLN A 470 -49.94 -1.22 -42.24
C GLN A 470 -50.75 -0.01 -41.75
N ILE A 471 -51.28 -0.07 -40.50
CA ILE A 471 -52.08 1.04 -39.94
C ILE A 471 -51.12 2.24 -39.69
N GLU A 472 -49.95 2.04 -39.12
CA GLU A 472 -48.93 3.07 -38.91
C GLU A 472 -48.53 3.75 -40.23
N ALA A 473 -48.18 2.96 -41.27
CA ALA A 473 -47.81 3.49 -42.59
C ALA A 473 -48.93 4.30 -43.24
N LYS A 474 -50.21 3.85 -43.09
CA LYS A 474 -51.33 4.56 -43.54
C LYS A 474 -51.58 5.87 -42.80
N ALA A 475 -51.45 5.86 -41.50
CA ALA A 475 -51.59 7.03 -40.63
C ALA A 475 -50.54 8.08 -40.98
N LEU A 476 -49.23 7.66 -41.03
CA LEU A 476 -48.11 8.54 -41.39
C LEU A 476 -48.24 9.14 -42.79
N ARG A 477 -48.80 8.37 -43.78
CA ARG A 477 -49.07 8.89 -45.13
C ARG A 477 -50.15 9.98 -45.09
N LYS A 478 -51.20 9.80 -44.25
CA LYS A 478 -52.26 10.82 -44.07
C LYS A 478 -51.68 12.09 -43.38
N LEU A 479 -50.78 11.94 -42.42
CA LEU A 479 -50.14 13.07 -41.72
C LEU A 479 -49.20 13.86 -42.65
N ARG A 480 -48.54 13.20 -43.60
CA ARG A 480 -47.65 13.86 -44.57
C ARG A 480 -48.39 14.76 -45.56
N HIS A 481 -49.73 14.68 -45.64
CA HIS A 481 -50.47 15.52 -46.55
C HIS A 481 -50.28 17.01 -46.22
N PRO A 482 -50.05 17.91 -47.20
CA PRO A 482 -49.76 19.33 -47.00
C PRO A 482 -50.73 20.06 -46.07
N THR A 483 -52.02 19.77 -46.15
CA THR A 483 -53.08 20.39 -45.33
C THR A 483 -52.93 20.09 -43.82
N ARG A 484 -52.24 19.00 -43.45
CA ARG A 484 -52.01 18.58 -42.04
C ARG A 484 -50.58 18.86 -41.57
N SER A 485 -49.61 18.75 -42.48
CA SER A 485 -48.23 19.00 -42.15
C SER A 485 -47.84 20.48 -42.03
N PHE A 486 -48.71 21.36 -42.62
CA PHE A 486 -48.44 22.80 -42.66
C PHE A 486 -48.30 23.41 -41.26
N SER A 487 -49.14 23.06 -40.28
CA SER A 487 -49.15 23.56 -38.93
C SER A 487 -47.88 23.09 -38.09
N LEU A 488 -47.23 21.99 -38.53
CA LEU A 488 -46.03 21.47 -37.87
C LEU A 488 -44.73 21.93 -38.53
N LYS A 489 -44.84 22.61 -39.70
CA LYS A 489 -43.68 22.98 -40.51
C LYS A 489 -42.80 24.03 -39.83
N ASP A 490 -43.40 24.93 -39.07
CA ASP A 490 -42.69 26.00 -38.36
C ASP A 490 -41.81 25.51 -37.23
N TYR A 491 -42.07 24.28 -36.73
CA TYR A 491 -41.27 23.64 -35.67
C TYR A 491 -40.14 22.76 -36.20
N LEU A 492 -39.99 22.57 -37.50
CA LEU A 492 -38.88 21.85 -38.12
C LEU A 492 -37.59 22.66 -38.22
N SER A 493 -37.67 23.97 -37.97
CA SER A 493 -36.56 24.91 -38.00
C SER A 493 -36.08 25.31 -36.59
N LEU A 494 -36.66 24.74 -35.55
CA LEU A 494 -36.26 24.81 -34.15
C LEU A 494 -35.43 23.57 -33.76
#